data_0ac5f446626bd52f69e751acdcbf366a
#
_entry.id   0ac5f446626bd52f69e751acdcbf366a
#
_cell.length_a   1.000
_cell.length_b   1.000
_cell.length_c   1.000
_cell.angle_alpha   90.00
_cell.angle_beta   90.00
_cell.angle_gamma   90.00
#
_symmetry.space_group_name_H-M   'P 1'
#
loop_
_entity.id
_entity.type
_entity.pdbx_description
1 polymer ?
#
loop_
_entity_poly.entity_id
_entity_poly.type
_entity_poly.pdbx_seq_one_letter_code
_entity_poly.pdbx_strand_id
1 'polypeptide(L)'
;MQYRMPAELVGVLCLCVGAYFFGWRGNEEKWLAKIKELEEKVQIAEAKSREVNTVIETKFVTKIKVVKETVYANREIIREVVGAQLDSQCTLPKSSIVLHDSASRNEVARGAESVDGTPSDIKASQLLETVVDNYGACHENAEKLKAWQEWYRAQKQIFEGISK
;
A
#
# COMPACT_ATOMS: atom_id res chain seq x y z
N MET A 1 -73.38 -8.82 27.72
CA MET A 1 -72.99 -7.45 28.07
C MET A 1 -72.29 -6.85 26.87
N GLN A 2 -72.96 -5.96 26.11
CA GLN A 2 -72.38 -5.20 25.02
C GLN A 2 -71.71 -3.96 25.62
N TYR A 3 -70.38 -3.91 25.66
CA TYR A 3 -69.65 -2.70 26.06
C TYR A 3 -69.73 -1.70 24.90
N ARG A 4 -70.64 -0.74 24.98
CA ARG A 4 -70.63 0.44 24.14
C ARG A 4 -69.51 1.35 24.60
N MET A 5 -68.41 1.40 23.87
CA MET A 5 -67.37 2.42 24.11
C MET A 5 -67.97 3.80 23.94
N PRO A 6 -67.77 4.74 24.86
CA PRO A 6 -68.25 6.11 24.72
C PRO A 6 -67.58 6.78 23.51
N ALA A 7 -68.35 7.53 22.72
CA ALA A 7 -67.87 8.14 21.47
C ALA A 7 -66.63 9.02 21.68
N GLU A 8 -66.44 9.57 22.83
CA GLU A 8 -65.24 10.35 23.24
C GLU A 8 -63.97 9.54 23.21
N LEU A 9 -64.01 8.30 23.71
CA LEU A 9 -62.85 7.40 23.71
C LEU A 9 -62.46 6.99 22.29
N VAL A 10 -63.41 6.77 21.39
CA VAL A 10 -63.17 6.46 19.98
C VAL A 10 -62.50 7.66 19.30
N GLY A 11 -62.92 8.88 19.57
CA GLY A 11 -62.35 10.11 19.04
C GLY A 11 -60.89 10.30 19.46
N VAL A 12 -60.60 10.09 20.75
CA VAL A 12 -59.21 10.18 21.25
C VAL A 12 -58.33 9.11 20.64
N LEU A 13 -58.80 7.87 20.48
CA LEU A 13 -58.06 6.78 19.85
C LEU A 13 -57.72 7.10 18.41
N CYS A 14 -58.70 7.64 17.63
CA CYS A 14 -58.46 8.05 16.25
C CYS A 14 -57.44 9.20 16.15
N LEU A 15 -57.43 10.15 17.04
CA LEU A 15 -56.43 11.22 17.10
C LEU A 15 -55.04 10.70 17.42
N CYS A 16 -54.92 9.77 18.39
CA CYS A 16 -53.63 9.13 18.73
C CYS A 16 -53.06 8.31 17.57
N VAL A 17 -53.89 7.52 16.91
CA VAL A 17 -53.51 6.74 15.71
C VAL A 17 -53.09 7.66 14.58
N GLY A 18 -53.86 8.74 14.33
CA GLY A 18 -53.52 9.74 13.32
C GLY A 18 -52.18 10.42 13.60
N ALA A 19 -51.95 10.87 14.83
CA ALA A 19 -50.69 11.49 15.24
C ALA A 19 -49.51 10.54 15.13
N TYR A 20 -49.70 9.25 15.47
CA TYR A 20 -48.68 8.22 15.31
C TYR A 20 -48.30 7.98 13.85
N PHE A 21 -49.29 7.85 12.96
CA PHE A 21 -49.07 7.69 11.52
C PHE A 21 -48.39 8.90 10.90
N PHE A 22 -48.81 10.11 11.24
CA PHE A 22 -48.18 11.35 10.75
C PHE A 22 -46.74 11.49 11.27
N GLY A 23 -46.51 11.19 12.52
CA GLY A 23 -45.16 11.21 13.10
C GLY A 23 -44.24 10.18 12.47
N TRP A 24 -44.76 8.98 12.20
CA TRP A 24 -43.98 7.91 11.57
C TRP A 24 -43.61 8.27 10.11
N ARG A 25 -44.59 8.69 9.29
CA ARG A 25 -44.30 9.11 7.90
C ARG A 25 -43.29 10.25 7.81
N GLY A 26 -43.44 11.27 8.64
CA GLY A 26 -42.52 12.40 8.64
C GLY A 26 -41.09 12.00 9.11
N ASN A 27 -40.99 11.00 9.96
CA ASN A 27 -39.69 10.44 10.37
C ASN A 27 -39.06 9.58 9.28
N GLU A 28 -39.86 8.75 8.59
CA GLU A 28 -39.41 7.89 7.49
C GLU A 28 -38.86 8.72 6.31
N GLU A 29 -39.56 9.78 5.92
CA GLU A 29 -39.11 10.69 4.85
C GLU A 29 -37.76 11.36 5.18
N LYS A 30 -37.57 11.77 6.45
CA LYS A 30 -36.28 12.33 6.91
C LYS A 30 -35.17 11.30 6.87
N TRP A 31 -35.43 10.06 7.28
CA TRP A 31 -34.46 8.97 7.20
C TRP A 31 -34.07 8.61 5.77
N LEU A 32 -35.06 8.52 4.88
CA LEU A 32 -34.80 8.25 3.46
C LEU A 32 -33.99 9.37 2.80
N ALA A 33 -34.28 10.63 3.12
CA ALA A 33 -33.50 11.77 2.63
C ALA A 33 -32.05 11.71 3.13
N LYS A 34 -31.85 11.34 4.40
CA LYS A 34 -30.51 11.22 4.98
C LYS A 34 -29.73 10.04 4.39
N ILE A 35 -30.39 8.91 4.14
CA ILE A 35 -29.79 7.77 3.46
C ILE A 35 -29.32 8.17 2.07
N LYS A 36 -30.18 8.84 1.30
CA LYS A 36 -29.84 9.30 -0.04
C LYS A 36 -28.64 10.27 -0.05
N GLU A 37 -28.59 11.21 0.90
CA GLU A 37 -27.45 12.10 1.07
C GLU A 37 -26.17 11.34 1.37
N LEU A 38 -26.23 10.34 2.25
CA LEU A 38 -25.08 9.50 2.58
C LEU A 38 -24.62 8.65 1.40
N GLU A 39 -25.56 8.07 0.65
CA GLU A 39 -25.27 7.32 -0.58
C GLU A 39 -24.54 8.19 -1.62
N GLU A 40 -25.00 9.41 -1.83
CA GLU A 40 -24.35 10.36 -2.73
C GLU A 40 -22.93 10.71 -2.28
N LYS A 41 -22.73 10.98 -0.96
CA LYS A 41 -21.40 11.22 -0.39
C LYS A 41 -20.48 10.02 -0.57
N VAL A 42 -20.98 8.80 -0.36
CA VAL A 42 -20.22 7.56 -0.57
C VAL A 42 -19.83 7.39 -2.04
N GLN A 43 -20.75 7.61 -2.98
CA GLN A 43 -20.44 7.51 -4.40
C GLN A 43 -19.37 8.50 -4.85
N ILE A 44 -19.43 9.74 -4.36
CA ILE A 44 -18.40 10.76 -4.64
C ILE A 44 -17.05 10.33 -4.07
N ALA A 45 -17.03 9.80 -2.86
CA ALA A 45 -15.80 9.35 -2.22
C ALA A 45 -15.19 8.14 -2.93
N GLU A 46 -16.00 7.18 -3.36
CA GLU A 46 -15.54 6.04 -4.16
C GLU A 46 -14.97 6.46 -5.52
N ALA A 47 -15.60 7.43 -6.18
CA ALA A 47 -15.09 7.97 -7.43
C ALA A 47 -13.72 8.64 -7.25
N LYS A 48 -13.57 9.47 -6.22
CA LYS A 48 -12.28 10.09 -5.86
C LYS A 48 -11.23 9.04 -5.47
N SER A 49 -11.62 8.02 -4.72
CA SER A 49 -10.71 6.93 -4.33
C SER A 49 -10.20 6.17 -5.56
N ARG A 50 -11.06 5.87 -6.53
CA ARG A 50 -10.65 5.23 -7.79
C ARG A 50 -9.68 6.10 -8.59
N GLU A 51 -9.93 7.40 -8.69
CA GLU A 51 -9.03 8.34 -9.37
C GLU A 51 -7.65 8.37 -8.69
N VAL A 52 -7.61 8.51 -7.36
CA VAL A 52 -6.37 8.48 -6.57
C VAL A 52 -5.61 7.17 -6.78
N ASN A 53 -6.30 6.03 -6.74
CA ASN A 53 -5.68 4.73 -6.96
C ASN A 53 -4.98 4.68 -8.34
N THR A 54 -5.67 5.10 -9.40
CA THR A 54 -5.13 5.09 -10.76
C THR A 54 -3.90 6.01 -10.89
N VAL A 55 -3.94 7.20 -10.29
CA VAL A 55 -2.82 8.15 -10.33
C VAL A 55 -1.60 7.60 -9.60
N ILE A 56 -1.80 7.06 -8.39
CA ILE A 56 -0.70 6.52 -7.58
C ILE A 56 -0.10 5.27 -8.25
N GLU A 57 -0.94 4.36 -8.75
CA GLU A 57 -0.49 3.16 -9.47
C GLU A 57 0.34 3.54 -10.70
N THR A 58 -0.12 4.48 -11.51
CA THR A 58 0.61 4.94 -12.70
C THR A 58 1.96 5.53 -12.35
N LYS A 59 2.03 6.38 -11.31
CA LYS A 59 3.29 6.94 -10.81
C LYS A 59 4.24 5.85 -10.32
N PHE A 60 3.70 4.91 -9.54
CA PHE A 60 4.48 3.80 -9.00
C PHE A 60 5.07 2.93 -10.11
N VAL A 61 4.26 2.49 -11.07
CA VAL A 61 4.72 1.70 -12.22
C VAL A 61 5.83 2.43 -12.99
N THR A 62 5.66 3.72 -13.23
CA THR A 62 6.67 4.55 -13.90
C THR A 62 7.98 4.58 -13.12
N LYS A 63 7.93 4.78 -11.79
CA LYS A 63 9.11 4.79 -10.92
C LYS A 63 9.83 3.44 -10.90
N ILE A 64 9.08 2.35 -10.77
CA ILE A 64 9.66 0.99 -10.81
C ILE A 64 10.32 0.71 -12.16
N LYS A 65 9.73 1.14 -13.26
CA LYS A 65 10.35 1.01 -14.59
C LYS A 65 11.71 1.69 -14.66
N VAL A 66 11.81 2.94 -14.17
CA VAL A 66 13.09 3.69 -14.12
C VAL A 66 14.14 2.96 -13.26
N VAL A 67 13.75 2.43 -12.09
CA VAL A 67 14.67 1.67 -11.25
C VAL A 67 15.22 0.45 -11.98
N LYS A 68 14.36 -0.33 -12.64
CA LYS A 68 14.77 -1.52 -13.39
C LYS A 68 15.66 -1.20 -14.60
N GLU A 69 15.35 -0.15 -15.32
CA GLU A 69 16.19 0.33 -16.45
C GLU A 69 17.58 0.76 -15.95
N THR A 70 17.65 1.45 -14.80
CA THR A 70 18.91 1.86 -14.19
C THR A 70 19.75 0.65 -13.75
N VAL A 71 19.12 -0.35 -13.11
CA VAL A 71 19.80 -1.59 -12.71
C VAL A 71 20.34 -2.31 -13.94
N TYR A 72 19.53 -2.45 -14.98
CA TYR A 72 19.94 -3.08 -16.22
C TYR A 72 21.15 -2.38 -16.87
N ALA A 73 21.09 -1.06 -17.02
CA ALA A 73 22.18 -0.27 -17.58
C ALA A 73 23.47 -0.41 -16.77
N ASN A 74 23.39 -0.39 -15.44
CA ASN A 74 24.57 -0.57 -14.59
C ASN A 74 25.18 -1.97 -14.70
N ARG A 75 24.36 -3.01 -14.84
CA ARG A 75 24.85 -4.39 -15.09
C ARG A 75 25.58 -4.50 -16.43
N GLU A 76 25.08 -3.87 -17.49
CA GLU A 76 25.77 -3.85 -18.79
C GLU A 76 27.13 -3.14 -18.65
N ILE A 77 27.20 -2.00 -17.98
CA ILE A 77 28.47 -1.30 -17.72
C ILE A 77 29.46 -2.22 -16.96
N ILE A 78 29.02 -2.96 -15.95
CA ILE A 78 29.86 -3.90 -15.22
C ILE A 78 30.41 -4.96 -16.17
N ARG A 79 29.59 -5.55 -17.02
CA ARG A 79 29.99 -6.63 -17.93
C ARG A 79 30.94 -6.16 -19.02
N GLU A 80 30.65 -5.03 -19.64
CA GLU A 80 31.37 -4.55 -20.82
C GLU A 80 32.65 -3.77 -20.46
N VAL A 81 32.59 -2.97 -19.39
CA VAL A 81 33.66 -1.99 -19.12
C VAL A 81 34.49 -2.35 -17.90
N VAL A 82 33.83 -2.73 -16.80
CA VAL A 82 34.48 -2.86 -15.48
C VAL A 82 34.93 -4.29 -15.20
N GLY A 83 34.12 -5.28 -15.62
CA GLY A 83 34.26 -6.67 -15.18
C GLY A 83 35.62 -7.29 -15.53
N ALA A 84 36.08 -7.18 -16.75
CA ALA A 84 37.32 -7.80 -17.19
C ALA A 84 38.54 -7.25 -16.43
N GLN A 85 38.59 -5.94 -16.20
CA GLN A 85 39.66 -5.30 -15.45
C GLN A 85 39.59 -5.64 -13.97
N LEU A 86 38.39 -5.57 -13.38
CA LEU A 86 38.17 -5.84 -11.95
C LEU A 86 38.51 -7.30 -11.62
N ASP A 87 38.04 -8.23 -12.42
CA ASP A 87 38.27 -9.68 -12.21
C ASP A 87 39.74 -10.09 -12.34
N SER A 88 40.53 -9.34 -13.12
CA SER A 88 41.97 -9.59 -13.26
C SER A 88 42.80 -9.02 -12.09
N GLN A 89 42.29 -8.01 -11.39
CA GLN A 89 43.02 -7.28 -10.38
C GLN A 89 42.55 -7.57 -8.95
N CYS A 90 41.33 -8.08 -8.79
CA CYS A 90 40.70 -8.26 -7.47
C CYS A 90 40.27 -9.72 -7.27
N THR A 91 40.82 -10.35 -6.25
CA THR A 91 40.43 -11.69 -5.79
C THR A 91 39.64 -11.55 -4.49
N LEU A 92 38.45 -12.08 -4.44
CA LEU A 92 37.61 -12.04 -3.25
C LEU A 92 37.97 -13.21 -2.33
N PRO A 93 38.29 -12.96 -1.05
CA PRO A 93 38.47 -14.05 -0.09
C PRO A 93 37.13 -14.70 0.26
N LYS A 94 37.14 -15.97 0.59
CA LYS A 94 35.94 -16.73 1.01
C LYS A 94 35.24 -16.10 2.21
N SER A 95 36.00 -15.52 3.14
CA SER A 95 35.44 -14.78 4.29
C SER A 95 34.53 -13.63 3.89
N SER A 96 34.83 -12.92 2.79
CA SER A 96 34.00 -11.84 2.29
C SER A 96 32.63 -12.37 1.78
N ILE A 97 32.63 -13.55 1.14
CA ILE A 97 31.39 -14.17 0.67
C ILE A 97 30.55 -14.64 1.85
N VAL A 98 31.15 -15.27 2.86
CA VAL A 98 30.45 -15.69 4.10
C VAL A 98 29.82 -14.48 4.79
N LEU A 99 30.56 -13.36 4.88
CA LEU A 99 30.05 -12.12 5.47
C LEU A 99 28.89 -11.57 4.68
N HIS A 100 29.02 -11.47 3.36
CA HIS A 100 27.98 -10.97 2.48
C HIS A 100 26.70 -11.83 2.58
N ASP A 101 26.83 -13.15 2.50
CA ASP A 101 25.69 -14.07 2.53
C ASP A 101 24.98 -14.07 3.90
N SER A 102 25.73 -13.96 4.97
CA SER A 102 25.15 -13.83 6.31
C SER A 102 24.42 -12.50 6.48
N ALA A 103 25.03 -11.40 6.03
CA ALA A 103 24.41 -10.08 6.08
C ALA A 103 23.12 -10.01 5.22
N SER A 104 23.09 -10.69 4.06
CA SER A 104 21.89 -10.75 3.22
C SER A 104 20.71 -11.45 3.88
N ARG A 105 20.98 -12.39 4.81
CA ARG A 105 19.98 -13.09 5.63
C ARG A 105 19.70 -12.43 6.97
N ASN A 106 20.30 -11.26 7.22
CA ASN A 106 20.25 -10.58 8.53
C ASN A 106 20.79 -11.45 9.67
N GLU A 107 21.86 -12.19 9.42
CA GLU A 107 22.53 -13.08 10.36
C GLU A 107 23.94 -12.57 10.68
N VAL A 108 24.45 -12.96 11.84
CA VAL A 108 25.85 -12.71 12.17
C VAL A 108 26.74 -13.73 11.44
N ALA A 109 27.77 -13.25 10.76
CA ALA A 109 28.69 -14.07 9.97
C ALA A 109 29.60 -14.94 10.90
N ARG A 110 29.03 -16.03 11.41
CA ARG A 110 29.75 -16.99 12.21
C ARG A 110 30.64 -17.86 11.31
N GLY A 111 31.89 -18.02 11.66
CA GLY A 111 32.85 -18.80 10.88
C GLY A 111 33.64 -18.02 9.83
N ALA A 112 33.31 -16.72 9.59
CA ALA A 112 34.14 -15.89 8.71
C ALA A 112 35.59 -15.75 9.21
N GLU A 113 35.81 -15.86 10.52
CA GLU A 113 37.14 -15.83 11.16
C GLU A 113 37.91 -17.11 10.93
N SER A 114 37.26 -18.25 10.72
CA SER A 114 37.88 -19.55 10.50
C SER A 114 38.17 -19.83 9.02
N VAL A 115 37.57 -19.04 8.13
CA VAL A 115 37.84 -19.09 6.69
C VAL A 115 39.02 -18.17 6.43
N ASP A 116 40.19 -18.75 6.21
CA ASP A 116 41.38 -18.00 5.87
C ASP A 116 41.20 -17.13 4.63
N GLY A 117 42.19 -16.31 4.30
CA GLY A 117 42.16 -15.43 3.13
C GLY A 117 42.22 -16.17 1.79
N THR A 118 41.86 -17.47 1.74
CA THR A 118 41.83 -18.23 0.49
C THR A 118 40.90 -17.57 -0.54
N PRO A 119 41.35 -17.49 -1.81
CA PRO A 119 40.52 -16.99 -2.88
C PRO A 119 39.20 -17.75 -2.99
N SER A 120 38.10 -17.03 -3.25
CA SER A 120 36.84 -17.64 -3.63
C SER A 120 36.79 -17.81 -5.16
N ASP A 121 35.86 -18.65 -5.62
CA ASP A 121 35.56 -18.80 -7.05
C ASP A 121 34.65 -17.66 -7.58
N ILE A 122 34.23 -16.77 -6.68
CA ILE A 122 33.35 -15.64 -7.01
C ILE A 122 34.21 -14.48 -7.53
N LYS A 123 33.89 -14.01 -8.73
CA LYS A 123 34.56 -12.86 -9.32
C LYS A 123 34.07 -11.55 -8.70
N ALA A 124 34.95 -10.57 -8.68
CA ALA A 124 34.62 -9.24 -8.15
C ALA A 124 33.48 -8.57 -8.95
N SER A 125 33.41 -8.80 -10.26
CA SER A 125 32.27 -8.34 -11.09
C SER A 125 30.93 -8.94 -10.66
N GLN A 126 30.90 -10.21 -10.28
CA GLN A 126 29.67 -10.87 -9.81
C GLN A 126 29.20 -10.29 -8.47
N LEU A 127 30.15 -9.98 -7.56
CA LEU A 127 29.78 -9.28 -6.33
C LEU A 127 29.21 -7.89 -6.63
N LEU A 128 29.81 -7.16 -7.56
CA LEU A 128 29.35 -5.82 -7.96
C LEU A 128 27.95 -5.88 -8.62
N GLU A 129 27.67 -6.87 -9.46
CA GLU A 129 26.31 -7.10 -10.00
C GLU A 129 25.30 -7.34 -8.86
N THR A 130 25.65 -8.18 -7.88
CA THR A 130 24.81 -8.45 -6.71
C THR A 130 24.53 -7.18 -5.89
N VAL A 131 25.54 -6.32 -5.71
CA VAL A 131 25.37 -5.03 -5.03
C VAL A 131 24.40 -4.12 -5.81
N VAL A 132 24.54 -4.04 -7.13
CA VAL A 132 23.61 -3.27 -7.98
C VAL A 132 22.18 -3.79 -7.87
N ASP A 133 22.01 -5.11 -7.87
CA ASP A 133 20.68 -5.73 -7.70
C ASP A 133 20.08 -5.43 -6.32
N ASN A 134 20.88 -5.52 -5.26
CA ASN A 134 20.43 -5.19 -3.91
C ASN A 134 20.02 -3.72 -3.78
N TYR A 135 20.78 -2.80 -4.38
CA TYR A 135 20.35 -1.39 -4.44
C TYR A 135 19.07 -1.20 -5.26
N GLY A 136 18.94 -1.92 -6.38
CA GLY A 136 17.69 -1.93 -7.16
C GLY A 136 16.51 -2.36 -6.31
N ALA A 137 16.61 -3.47 -5.61
CA ALA A 137 15.56 -3.98 -4.70
C ALA A 137 15.26 -2.99 -3.56
N CYS A 138 16.30 -2.34 -3.00
CA CYS A 138 16.13 -1.31 -1.98
C CYS A 138 15.34 -0.11 -2.53
N HIS A 139 15.68 0.39 -3.71
CA HIS A 139 14.97 1.47 -4.37
C HIS A 139 13.52 1.09 -4.71
N GLU A 140 13.28 -0.12 -5.22
CA GLU A 140 11.91 -0.61 -5.45
C GLU A 140 11.08 -0.62 -4.15
N ASN A 141 11.64 -1.10 -3.06
CA ASN A 141 10.96 -1.11 -1.76
C ASN A 141 10.71 0.32 -1.23
N ALA A 142 11.65 1.23 -1.41
CA ALA A 142 11.47 2.63 -1.05
C ALA A 142 10.33 3.29 -1.85
N GLU A 143 10.23 3.04 -3.17
CA GLU A 143 9.15 3.57 -3.99
C GLU A 143 7.79 2.92 -3.64
N LYS A 144 7.76 1.62 -3.29
CA LYS A 144 6.55 0.97 -2.73
C LYS A 144 6.08 1.64 -1.45
N LEU A 145 6.99 1.88 -0.52
CA LEU A 145 6.65 2.53 0.75
C LEU A 145 6.12 3.94 0.54
N LYS A 146 6.74 4.73 -0.34
CA LYS A 146 6.27 6.07 -0.70
C LYS A 146 4.86 6.02 -1.31
N ALA A 147 4.62 5.11 -2.25
CA ALA A 147 3.31 4.94 -2.88
C ALA A 147 2.24 4.58 -1.85
N TRP A 148 2.53 3.68 -0.90
CA TRP A 148 1.63 3.33 0.19
C TRP A 148 1.34 4.51 1.13
N GLN A 149 2.35 5.32 1.46
CA GLN A 149 2.17 6.51 2.29
C GLN A 149 1.32 7.57 1.59
N GLU A 150 1.54 7.80 0.29
CA GLU A 150 0.73 8.72 -0.51
C GLU A 150 -0.72 8.25 -0.59
N TRP A 151 -0.93 6.97 -0.88
CA TRP A 151 -2.24 6.34 -0.93
C TRP A 151 -2.99 6.48 0.40
N TYR A 152 -2.34 6.12 1.51
CA TYR A 152 -2.95 6.22 2.83
C TYR A 152 -3.38 7.66 3.17
N ARG A 153 -2.52 8.66 2.89
CA ARG A 153 -2.85 10.07 3.13
C ARG A 153 -4.05 10.52 2.30
N ALA A 154 -4.08 10.14 1.03
CA ALA A 154 -5.17 10.49 0.13
C ALA A 154 -6.49 9.83 0.54
N GLN A 155 -6.48 8.54 0.87
CA GLN A 155 -7.66 7.83 1.36
C GLN A 155 -8.17 8.42 2.68
N LYS A 156 -7.27 8.75 3.60
CA LYS A 156 -7.62 9.40 4.86
C LYS A 156 -8.34 10.75 4.63
N GLN A 157 -7.84 11.58 3.72
CA GLN A 157 -8.48 12.86 3.38
C GLN A 157 -9.87 12.68 2.78
N ILE A 158 -10.05 11.69 1.89
CA ILE A 158 -11.36 11.35 1.30
C ILE A 158 -12.32 10.93 2.42
N PHE A 159 -11.90 10.05 3.31
CA PHE A 159 -12.73 9.54 4.41
C PHE A 159 -13.12 10.62 5.41
N GLU A 160 -12.18 11.49 5.80
CA GLU A 160 -12.44 12.62 6.69
C GLU A 160 -13.38 13.67 6.07
N GLY A 161 -13.42 13.75 4.73
CA GLY A 161 -14.34 14.61 4.00
C GLY A 161 -15.77 14.10 3.99
N ILE A 162 -16.02 12.80 4.17
CA ILE A 162 -17.35 12.20 4.27
C ILE A 162 -17.96 12.43 5.67
N SER A 163 -17.10 12.42 6.69
CA SER A 163 -17.51 12.45 8.10
C SER A 163 -17.88 13.88 8.60
N LYS A 164 -17.69 14.91 7.78
CA LYS A 164 -18.10 16.29 8.04
C LYS A 164 -19.38 16.63 7.29
#